data_814ab267a1973883ee02b84c09a52fa0
#
_entry.id   814ab267a1973883ee02b84c09a52fa0
#
_cell.length_a   1.000
_cell.length_b   1.000
_cell.length_c   1.000
_cell.angle_alpha   90.00
_cell.angle_beta   90.00
_cell.angle_gamma   90.00
#
_symmetry.space_group_name_H-M   'P 1'
#
loop_
_entity.id
_entity.type
_entity.pdbx_description
1 polymer ?
#
loop_
_entity_poly.entity_id
_entity_poly.type
_entity_poly.pdbx_seq_one_letter_code
_entity_poly.pdbx_strand_id
1 'polypeptide(L)'
;MGLKNLRFGPFGWALVACLALIPMLASAQGVDRSLRVVVSKENKLASLSTDDLTRIFLGKKTLWDSGTRIVPAMPEEESPAGELFLTGTLKKSVSQFRAYWKRLLFSGGGTVPKVFRNHDQLLDFVARQPGAIAVVEASAVDDRVRVLDISN
;
A
#
# COMPACT_ATOMS: atom_id res chain seq x y z
N MET A 1 -86.16 -16.10 -27.97
CA MET A 1 -85.92 -17.54 -27.77
C MET A 1 -84.47 -17.88 -27.92
N GLY A 2 -83.82 -18.34 -26.86
CA GLY A 2 -82.60 -19.12 -26.93
C GLY A 2 -81.26 -18.39 -26.90
N LEU A 3 -80.94 -17.75 -25.80
CA LEU A 3 -79.56 -17.41 -25.47
C LEU A 3 -78.86 -18.71 -25.06
N LYS A 4 -77.81 -19.04 -25.75
CA LYS A 4 -76.90 -20.10 -25.32
C LYS A 4 -75.55 -19.49 -24.96
N ASN A 5 -75.37 -19.50 -23.68
CA ASN A 5 -74.13 -19.39 -22.90
C ASN A 5 -72.81 -19.61 -23.66
N LEU A 6 -72.04 -18.57 -23.81
CA LEU A 6 -70.62 -18.66 -24.07
C LEU A 6 -69.87 -18.60 -22.72
N ARG A 7 -69.45 -19.76 -22.26
CA ARG A 7 -68.54 -19.88 -21.13
C ARG A 7 -67.15 -19.53 -21.60
N PHE A 8 -66.65 -18.35 -21.31
CA PHE A 8 -65.25 -18.03 -21.39
C PHE A 8 -64.56 -18.57 -20.13
N GLY A 9 -63.76 -19.57 -20.35
CA GLY A 9 -62.89 -20.13 -19.31
C GLY A 9 -61.76 -19.14 -18.97
N PRO A 10 -61.35 -19.15 -17.72
CA PRO A 10 -60.29 -18.29 -17.28
C PRO A 10 -58.93 -18.96 -17.56
N PHE A 11 -58.37 -18.70 -18.70
CA PHE A 11 -56.93 -18.90 -18.93
C PHE A 11 -56.35 -17.52 -19.18
N GLY A 12 -55.94 -16.79 -18.20
CA GLY A 12 -54.73 -16.98 -17.46
C GLY A 12 -53.58 -16.42 -18.25
N TRP A 13 -53.54 -15.08 -18.42
CA TRP A 13 -52.35 -14.39 -18.93
C TRP A 13 -51.45 -14.10 -17.77
N ALA A 14 -50.75 -15.13 -17.31
CA ALA A 14 -49.59 -14.97 -16.45
C ALA A 14 -48.34 -14.89 -17.34
N LEU A 15 -48.20 -13.79 -18.07
CA LEU A 15 -46.89 -13.37 -18.54
C LEU A 15 -46.19 -12.75 -17.32
N VAL A 16 -45.65 -13.63 -16.49
CA VAL A 16 -44.65 -13.24 -15.50
C VAL A 16 -43.41 -12.82 -16.27
N ALA A 17 -43.30 -11.53 -16.47
CA ALA A 17 -42.03 -10.90 -16.82
C ALA A 17 -41.10 -11.13 -15.63
N CYS A 18 -40.37 -12.25 -15.65
CA CYS A 18 -39.21 -12.49 -14.80
C CYS A 18 -38.13 -11.50 -15.23
N LEU A 19 -38.27 -10.25 -14.72
CA LEU A 19 -37.17 -9.31 -14.75
C LEU A 19 -36.10 -9.90 -13.86
N ALA A 20 -35.19 -10.65 -14.46
CA ALA A 20 -33.98 -11.11 -13.79
C ALA A 20 -33.19 -9.86 -13.38
N LEU A 21 -33.38 -9.46 -12.11
CA LEU A 21 -32.43 -8.62 -11.42
C LEU A 21 -31.12 -9.42 -11.36
N ILE A 22 -30.28 -9.23 -12.36
CA ILE A 22 -28.88 -9.63 -12.28
C ILE A 22 -28.30 -8.68 -11.22
N PRO A 23 -27.93 -9.14 -10.03
CA PRO A 23 -27.14 -8.32 -9.15
C PRO A 23 -25.82 -8.11 -9.91
N MET A 24 -25.62 -6.89 -10.37
CA MET A 24 -24.34 -6.41 -10.83
C MET A 24 -23.46 -6.47 -9.58
N LEU A 25 -22.82 -7.59 -9.38
CA LEU A 25 -21.68 -7.72 -8.48
C LEU A 25 -20.65 -6.74 -9.03
N ALA A 26 -20.76 -5.49 -8.60
CA ALA A 26 -19.64 -4.60 -8.63
C ALA A 26 -18.57 -5.28 -7.80
N SER A 27 -17.69 -6.00 -8.47
CA SER A 27 -16.41 -6.40 -7.90
C SER A 27 -15.74 -5.08 -7.53
N ALA A 28 -15.95 -4.67 -6.29
CA ALA A 28 -15.06 -3.73 -5.65
C ALA A 28 -13.70 -4.43 -5.72
N GLN A 29 -12.94 -4.15 -6.75
CA GLN A 29 -11.52 -4.47 -6.80
C GLN A 29 -10.94 -3.65 -5.66
N GLY A 30 -10.91 -4.28 -4.48
CA GLY A 30 -10.23 -3.73 -3.33
C GLY A 30 -8.80 -3.54 -3.77
N VAL A 31 -8.43 -2.27 -3.98
CA VAL A 31 -7.04 -1.91 -4.20
C VAL A 31 -6.25 -2.58 -3.07
N ASP A 32 -5.35 -3.46 -3.43
CA ASP A 32 -4.47 -4.10 -2.45
C ASP A 32 -3.64 -2.98 -1.80
N ARG A 33 -4.12 -2.52 -0.65
CA ARG A 33 -3.47 -1.47 0.16
C ARG A 33 -2.35 -2.03 1.02
N SER A 34 -1.97 -3.28 0.82
CA SER A 34 -0.84 -3.83 1.54
C SER A 34 0.43 -3.09 1.15
N LEU A 35 1.25 -2.80 2.14
CA LEU A 35 2.54 -2.16 1.91
C LEU A 35 3.59 -3.20 1.51
N ARG A 36 4.52 -2.78 0.69
CA ARG A 36 5.73 -3.53 0.34
C ARG A 36 6.95 -2.70 0.66
N VAL A 37 7.98 -3.37 1.09
CA VAL A 37 9.31 -2.78 1.23
C VAL A 37 10.07 -3.06 -0.06
N VAL A 38 10.63 -2.02 -0.65
CA VAL A 38 11.36 -2.10 -1.90
C VAL A 38 12.76 -1.52 -1.75
N VAL A 39 13.69 -2.08 -2.51
CA VAL A 39 15.10 -1.67 -2.57
C VAL A 39 15.56 -1.58 -4.02
N SER A 40 16.70 -0.93 -4.26
CA SER A 40 17.37 -0.98 -5.55
C SER A 40 17.66 -2.43 -5.97
N LYS A 41 17.61 -2.71 -7.27
CA LYS A 41 18.01 -4.03 -7.82
C LYS A 41 19.46 -4.40 -7.52
N GLU A 42 20.31 -3.42 -7.28
CA GLU A 42 21.69 -3.63 -6.89
C GLU A 42 21.87 -4.12 -5.44
N ASN A 43 20.88 -3.91 -4.60
CA ASN A 43 20.89 -4.39 -3.23
C ASN A 43 20.74 -5.91 -3.21
N LYS A 44 21.69 -6.62 -2.57
CA LYS A 44 21.74 -8.09 -2.54
C LYS A 44 21.07 -8.72 -1.31
N LEU A 45 20.52 -7.90 -0.42
CA LEU A 45 19.86 -8.38 0.78
C LEU A 45 18.65 -9.25 0.42
N ALA A 46 18.56 -10.46 0.97
CA ALA A 46 17.45 -11.38 0.69
C ALA A 46 16.19 -11.00 1.47
N SER A 47 16.35 -10.70 2.75
CA SER A 47 15.26 -10.35 3.66
C SER A 47 15.72 -9.35 4.71
N LEU A 48 14.74 -8.71 5.36
CA LEU A 48 14.97 -7.77 6.46
C LEU A 48 13.98 -8.08 7.58
N SER A 49 14.42 -7.98 8.84
CA SER A 49 13.49 -8.10 9.97
C SER A 49 12.65 -6.83 10.15
N THR A 50 11.46 -6.99 10.72
CA THR A 50 10.61 -5.85 11.11
C THR A 50 11.32 -4.90 12.08
N ASP A 51 12.16 -5.46 12.99
CA ASP A 51 12.97 -4.65 13.90
C ASP A 51 14.01 -3.81 13.14
N ASP A 52 14.76 -4.41 12.23
CA ASP A 52 15.74 -3.68 11.43
C ASP A 52 15.08 -2.62 10.52
N LEU A 53 13.93 -2.94 9.93
CA LEU A 53 13.14 -1.97 9.18
C LEU A 53 12.78 -0.76 10.07
N THR A 54 12.27 -1.02 11.26
CA THR A 54 11.96 0.02 12.25
C THR A 54 13.20 0.85 12.61
N ARG A 55 14.34 0.20 12.87
CA ARG A 55 15.60 0.88 13.21
C ARG A 55 16.12 1.74 12.07
N ILE A 56 15.96 1.31 10.83
CA ILE A 56 16.31 2.08 9.63
C ILE A 56 15.49 3.38 9.58
N PHE A 57 14.17 3.28 9.65
CA PHE A 57 13.28 4.45 9.55
C PHE A 57 13.27 5.34 10.80
N LEU A 58 13.86 4.88 11.88
CA LEU A 58 14.13 5.70 13.08
C LEU A 58 15.59 6.16 13.17
N GLY A 59 16.39 5.98 12.12
CA GLY A 59 17.78 6.45 12.07
C GLY A 59 18.75 5.73 12.97
N LYS A 60 18.39 4.55 13.50
CA LYS A 60 19.23 3.73 14.41
C LYS A 60 20.11 2.73 13.65
N LYS A 61 19.72 2.36 12.42
CA LYS A 61 20.55 1.55 11.51
C LYS A 61 20.76 2.38 10.24
N THR A 62 21.99 2.75 9.96
CA THR A 62 22.35 3.70 8.90
C THR A 62 23.22 3.11 7.81
N LEU A 63 23.71 1.88 8.00
CA LEU A 63 24.53 1.16 7.04
C LEU A 63 23.96 -0.23 6.80
N TRP A 64 24.02 -0.66 5.54
CA TRP A 64 23.87 -2.05 5.15
C TRP A 64 25.09 -2.86 5.60
N ASP A 65 24.96 -4.17 5.68
CA ASP A 65 26.08 -5.07 6.03
C ASP A 65 27.25 -4.98 5.03
N SER A 66 26.96 -4.53 3.80
CA SER A 66 27.95 -4.19 2.79
C SER A 66 28.76 -2.90 3.07
N GLY A 67 28.40 -2.15 4.12
CA GLY A 67 28.97 -0.84 4.41
C GLY A 67 28.35 0.32 3.62
N THR A 68 27.44 0.04 2.69
CA THR A 68 26.71 1.07 1.93
C THR A 68 25.77 1.82 2.85
N ARG A 69 25.74 3.17 2.73
CA ARG A 69 24.80 4.00 3.51
C ARG A 69 23.36 3.71 3.12
N ILE A 70 22.50 3.48 4.10
CA ILE A 70 21.07 3.33 3.93
C ILE A 70 20.43 4.70 3.71
N VAL A 71 19.58 4.80 2.69
CA VAL A 71 18.80 6.01 2.39
C VAL A 71 17.33 5.66 2.42
N PRO A 72 16.64 5.83 3.55
CA PRO A 72 15.23 5.52 3.66
C PRO A 72 14.38 6.54 2.90
N ALA A 73 13.31 6.06 2.28
CA ALA A 73 12.32 6.86 1.59
C ALA A 73 10.91 6.33 1.87
N MET A 74 9.90 7.19 1.82
CA MET A 74 8.53 6.84 2.14
C MET A 74 7.54 7.74 1.40
N PRO A 75 6.27 7.32 1.26
CA PRO A 75 5.20 8.20 0.83
C PRO A 75 5.00 9.35 1.82
N GLU A 76 4.29 10.38 1.39
CA GLU A 76 3.89 11.49 2.26
C GLU A 76 3.23 10.95 3.54
N GLU A 77 3.64 11.47 4.68
CA GLU A 77 3.30 10.96 6.02
C GLU A 77 1.79 10.93 6.28
N GLU A 78 1.06 11.90 5.71
CA GLU A 78 -0.40 12.05 5.83
C GLU A 78 -1.17 11.31 4.72
N SER A 79 -0.46 10.64 3.79
CA SER A 79 -1.09 9.75 2.82
C SER A 79 -1.57 8.46 3.49
N PRO A 80 -2.58 7.78 2.93
CA PRO A 80 -3.02 6.49 3.49
C PRO A 80 -1.90 5.46 3.66
N ALA A 81 -0.96 5.42 2.72
CA ALA A 81 0.21 4.53 2.79
C ALA A 81 1.20 4.98 3.88
N GLY A 82 1.45 6.28 3.99
CA GLY A 82 2.31 6.86 5.02
C GLY A 82 1.76 6.61 6.43
N GLU A 83 0.49 6.93 6.67
CA GLU A 83 -0.17 6.69 7.96
C GLU A 83 -0.18 5.20 8.33
N LEU A 84 -0.50 4.32 7.36
CA LEU A 84 -0.49 2.87 7.60
C LEU A 84 0.91 2.37 7.99
N PHE A 85 1.95 2.86 7.34
CA PHE A 85 3.33 2.52 7.68
C PHE A 85 3.72 3.02 9.06
N LEU A 86 3.45 4.29 9.34
CA LEU A 86 3.80 4.90 10.64
C LEU A 86 3.09 4.21 11.80
N THR A 87 1.79 4.00 11.70
CA THR A 87 0.99 3.39 12.79
C THR A 87 1.18 1.87 12.85
N GLY A 88 1.18 1.21 11.70
CA GLY A 88 1.28 -0.25 11.60
C GLY A 88 2.67 -0.78 11.93
N THR A 89 3.72 -0.19 11.38
CA THR A 89 5.10 -0.68 11.51
C THR A 89 5.88 0.08 12.57
N LEU A 90 5.93 1.41 12.51
CA LEU A 90 6.73 2.20 13.43
C LEU A 90 6.04 2.47 14.77
N LYS A 91 4.76 2.13 14.89
CA LYS A 91 3.93 2.36 16.10
C LYS A 91 3.94 3.83 16.55
N LYS A 92 3.84 4.73 15.57
CA LYS A 92 3.84 6.19 15.79
C LYS A 92 2.74 6.85 14.97
N SER A 93 2.13 7.90 15.54
CA SER A 93 1.33 8.82 14.74
C SER A 93 2.24 9.74 13.90
N VAL A 94 1.68 10.43 12.90
CA VAL A 94 2.41 11.43 12.10
C VAL A 94 3.07 12.48 12.99
N SER A 95 2.35 13.01 13.97
CA SER A 95 2.88 14.01 14.92
C SER A 95 4.03 13.47 15.78
N GLN A 96 3.91 12.23 16.25
CA GLN A 96 4.98 11.58 17.03
C GLN A 96 6.22 11.32 16.17
N PHE A 97 6.05 10.93 14.93
CA PHE A 97 7.15 10.70 14.00
C PHE A 97 7.90 12.02 13.70
N ARG A 98 7.16 13.07 13.38
CA ARG A 98 7.73 14.42 13.16
C ARG A 98 8.46 14.97 14.40
N ALA A 99 7.87 14.82 15.58
CA ALA A 99 8.49 15.24 16.83
C ALA A 99 9.76 14.44 17.15
N TYR A 100 9.76 13.13 16.86
CA TYR A 100 10.92 12.27 17.00
C TYR A 100 12.08 12.75 16.11
N TRP A 101 11.83 12.94 14.82
CA TRP A 101 12.87 13.36 13.86
C TRP A 101 13.36 14.79 14.15
N LYS A 102 12.46 15.71 14.50
CA LYS A 102 12.85 17.06 14.93
C LYS A 102 13.86 17.01 16.07
N ARG A 103 13.60 16.19 17.09
CA ARG A 103 14.51 16.03 18.24
C ARG A 103 15.84 15.42 17.84
N LEU A 104 15.82 14.37 16.99
CA LEU A 104 17.02 13.68 16.54
C LEU A 104 17.93 14.59 15.70
N LEU A 105 17.36 15.40 14.82
CA LEU A 105 18.10 16.38 14.01
C LEU A 105 18.80 17.44 14.88
N PHE A 106 18.13 17.94 15.90
CA PHE A 106 18.73 18.91 16.83
C PHE A 106 19.87 18.30 17.66
N SER A 107 19.90 16.99 17.87
CA SER A 107 21.01 16.30 18.52
C SER A 107 22.13 15.86 17.56
N GLY A 108 22.05 16.23 16.29
CA GLY A 108 23.06 15.92 15.29
C GLY A 108 23.02 14.47 14.77
N GLY A 109 21.92 13.76 14.95
CA GLY A 109 21.79 12.35 14.60
C GLY A 109 20.90 12.07 13.41
N GLY A 110 21.19 10.96 12.70
CA GLY A 110 20.35 10.28 11.77
C GLY A 110 20.20 10.91 10.37
N THR A 111 19.67 10.11 9.46
CA THR A 111 19.24 10.55 8.13
C THR A 111 17.73 10.48 8.08
N VAL A 112 17.06 11.62 7.97
CA VAL A 112 15.59 11.69 7.85
C VAL A 112 15.15 10.94 6.60
N PRO A 113 14.12 10.10 6.66
CA PRO A 113 13.53 9.49 5.47
C PRO A 113 13.12 10.55 4.45
N LYS A 114 13.44 10.33 3.19
CA LYS A 114 12.96 11.18 2.11
C LYS A 114 11.49 10.92 1.86
N VAL A 115 10.71 12.00 1.75
CA VAL A 115 9.26 11.93 1.56
C VAL A 115 8.90 12.27 0.12
N PHE A 116 8.03 11.46 -0.48
CA PHE A 116 7.59 11.62 -1.86
C PHE A 116 6.06 11.64 -1.94
N ARG A 117 5.52 12.59 -2.71
CA ARG A 117 4.08 12.67 -3.00
C ARG A 117 3.64 11.75 -4.12
N ASN A 118 4.58 11.40 -4.98
CA ASN A 118 4.32 10.61 -6.18
C ASN A 118 5.08 9.29 -6.12
N HIS A 119 4.35 8.19 -6.35
CA HIS A 119 4.92 6.84 -6.32
C HIS A 119 5.98 6.63 -7.41
N ASP A 120 5.80 7.19 -8.61
CA ASP A 120 6.79 7.08 -9.68
C ASP A 120 8.11 7.72 -9.30
N GLN A 121 8.06 8.91 -8.70
CA GLN A 121 9.27 9.59 -8.22
C GLN A 121 9.96 8.80 -7.09
N LEU A 122 9.17 8.19 -6.21
CA LEU A 122 9.70 7.34 -5.16
C LEU A 122 10.40 6.10 -5.72
N LEU A 123 9.77 5.40 -6.67
CA LEU A 123 10.36 4.23 -7.33
C LEU A 123 11.60 4.59 -8.16
N ASP A 124 11.56 5.69 -8.89
CA ASP A 124 12.73 6.20 -9.62
C ASP A 124 13.91 6.54 -8.70
N PHE A 125 13.61 7.13 -7.55
CA PHE A 125 14.62 7.39 -6.54
C PHE A 125 15.26 6.10 -6.03
N VAL A 126 14.46 5.10 -5.67
CA VAL A 126 14.95 3.80 -5.21
C VAL A 126 15.76 3.09 -6.29
N ALA A 127 15.29 3.11 -7.54
CA ALA A 127 15.98 2.46 -8.65
C ALA A 127 17.39 3.02 -8.91
N ARG A 128 17.58 4.34 -8.73
CA ARG A 128 18.86 5.03 -9.02
C ARG A 128 19.81 5.10 -7.82
N GLN A 129 19.35 4.73 -6.63
CA GLN A 129 20.11 4.86 -5.40
C GLN A 129 20.41 3.50 -4.80
N PRO A 130 21.62 2.95 -4.91
CA PRO A 130 21.94 1.58 -4.45
C PRO A 130 21.66 1.32 -2.97
N GLY A 131 21.80 2.35 -2.14
CA GLY A 131 21.51 2.25 -0.69
C GLY A 131 20.05 2.50 -0.30
N ALA A 132 19.18 2.82 -1.27
CA ALA A 132 17.80 3.18 -0.96
C ALA A 132 16.96 1.99 -0.50
N ILE A 133 16.07 2.29 0.44
CA ILE A 133 14.97 1.45 0.88
C ILE A 133 13.72 2.30 0.99
N ALA A 134 12.60 1.80 0.50
CA ALA A 134 11.33 2.51 0.60
C ALA A 134 10.19 1.60 0.96
N VAL A 135 9.11 2.22 1.45
CA VAL A 135 7.81 1.59 1.64
C VAL A 135 6.86 2.16 0.59
N VAL A 136 6.15 1.29 -0.10
CA VAL A 136 5.18 1.63 -1.15
C VAL A 136 3.93 0.77 -1.05
N GLU A 137 2.83 1.21 -1.66
CA GLU A 137 1.66 0.34 -1.84
C GLU A 137 2.01 -0.80 -2.81
N ALA A 138 1.48 -2.01 -2.55
CA ALA A 138 1.73 -3.17 -3.41
C ALA A 138 1.32 -2.92 -4.87
N SER A 139 0.27 -2.16 -5.08
CA SER A 139 -0.23 -1.76 -6.41
C SER A 139 0.72 -0.82 -7.18
N ALA A 140 1.63 -0.16 -6.48
CA ALA A 140 2.59 0.77 -7.09
C ALA A 140 3.91 0.09 -7.48
N VAL A 141 4.15 -1.14 -7.04
CA VAL A 141 5.40 -1.86 -7.32
C VAL A 141 5.50 -2.22 -8.80
N ASP A 142 6.64 -1.92 -9.40
CA ASP A 142 6.96 -2.31 -10.78
C ASP A 142 8.38 -2.88 -10.91
N ASP A 143 8.82 -3.11 -12.14
CA ASP A 143 10.07 -3.77 -12.46
C ASP A 143 11.33 -2.90 -12.25
N ARG A 144 11.18 -1.62 -11.89
CA ARG A 144 12.33 -0.73 -11.57
C ARG A 144 13.04 -1.13 -10.28
N VAL A 145 12.30 -1.71 -9.36
CA VAL A 145 12.77 -2.02 -8.00
C VAL A 145 12.63 -3.50 -7.67
N ARG A 146 13.20 -3.90 -6.55
CA ARG A 146 13.06 -5.24 -6.00
C ARG A 146 12.30 -5.20 -4.67
N VAL A 147 11.28 -6.05 -4.54
CA VAL A 147 10.60 -6.28 -3.27
C VAL A 147 11.52 -7.03 -2.32
N LEU A 148 11.56 -6.58 -1.09
CA LEU A 148 12.32 -7.21 -0.01
C LEU A 148 11.36 -7.95 0.93
N ASP A 149 11.67 -9.20 1.23
CA ASP A 149 10.90 -9.98 2.19
C ASP A 149 11.12 -9.47 3.61
N ILE A 150 10.03 -9.28 4.36
CA ILE A 150 10.08 -8.85 5.75
C ILE A 150 9.74 -10.03 6.64
N SER A 151 10.69 -10.38 7.49
CA SER A 151 10.52 -11.41 8.52
C SER A 151 10.14 -10.78 9.88
N ASN A 152 9.35 -11.50 10.62
CA ASN A 152 9.01 -11.13 12.01
C ASN A 152 10.12 -11.51 12.97
#